data_3465f0dbb9fd4554097877a15d7fbc21
#
_entry.id   3465f0dbb9fd4554097877a15d7fbc21
#
_cell.length_a   1.000
_cell.length_b   1.000
_cell.length_c   1.000
_cell.angle_alpha   90.00
_cell.angle_beta   90.00
_cell.angle_gamma   90.00
#
_symmetry.space_group_name_H-M   'P 1'
#
loop_
_entity.id
_entity.type
_entity.pdbx_description
1 polymer ?
#
loop_
_entity_poly.entity_id
_entity_poly.type
_entity_poly.pdbx_seq_one_letter_code
_entity_poly.pdbx_strand_id
1 'polypeptide(L)'
;ILITGGTININADGDGIDSNGYLGIAGGSVYVLGPSNNGNGALDYGIYATITGGEMVAVGGSGMEQGFGDESTQCSALVNFDEWIDVGETITLTDSNGNKLLTYKADKKFDSVLISTSDMKQGETYTLTAGDQTSTFAMEDVTYSEGASSMQGPGGDPDNGGMQGLGVDPDNGGMQGSGGDPDNGGMQRPDSTGDGSDAGNSQNSDKRQNGGQDNSTQSTETLKNTESISI
;
A
#
# COMPACT_ATOMS: atom_id res chain seq x y z
N ILE A 1 10.77 8.06 -0.68
CA ILE A 1 10.87 8.00 -2.16
C ILE A 1 10.37 9.30 -2.73
N LEU A 2 11.05 9.85 -3.73
CA LEU A 2 10.59 11.02 -4.51
C LEU A 2 10.80 10.76 -6.00
N ILE A 3 9.72 10.84 -6.78
CA ILE A 3 9.72 10.69 -8.23
C ILE A 3 9.42 12.06 -8.85
N THR A 4 10.39 12.60 -9.63
CA THR A 4 10.30 13.95 -10.20
C THR A 4 10.18 13.95 -11.72
N GLY A 5 10.19 12.80 -12.37
CA GLY A 5 10.11 12.71 -13.83
C GLY A 5 10.46 11.34 -14.36
N GLY A 6 10.45 11.20 -15.68
CA GLY A 6 10.71 9.93 -16.38
C GLY A 6 9.46 9.08 -16.54
N THR A 7 9.64 7.87 -17.05
CA THR A 7 8.59 6.86 -17.16
C THR A 7 8.96 5.64 -16.34
N ILE A 8 8.10 5.28 -15.41
CA ILE A 8 8.29 4.15 -14.50
C ILE A 8 7.16 3.16 -14.76
N ASN A 9 7.53 1.91 -15.02
CA ASN A 9 6.60 0.80 -15.15
C ASN A 9 7.00 -0.27 -14.15
N ILE A 10 6.09 -0.61 -13.25
CA ILE A 10 6.28 -1.62 -12.21
C ILE A 10 5.28 -2.75 -12.44
N ASN A 11 5.74 -3.98 -12.28
CA ASN A 11 4.89 -5.17 -12.22
C ASN A 11 5.38 -6.01 -11.03
N ALA A 12 4.63 -5.98 -9.94
CA ALA A 12 5.00 -6.59 -8.66
C ALA A 12 3.93 -7.57 -8.18
N ASP A 13 4.36 -8.71 -7.62
CA ASP A 13 3.45 -9.68 -6.98
C ASP A 13 3.29 -9.41 -5.48
N GLY A 14 4.19 -8.62 -4.88
CA GLY A 14 4.09 -7.95 -3.60
C GLY A 14 3.76 -6.48 -3.79
N ASP A 15 4.15 -5.63 -2.82
CA ASP A 15 3.94 -4.20 -2.91
C ASP A 15 4.62 -3.60 -4.15
N GLY A 16 3.90 -2.70 -4.82
CA GLY A 16 4.38 -2.07 -6.04
C GLY A 16 5.46 -1.02 -5.75
N ILE A 17 5.08 0.07 -5.08
CA ILE A 17 6.02 1.07 -4.58
C ILE A 17 5.96 1.02 -3.06
N ASP A 18 7.02 0.49 -2.43
CA ASP A 18 7.15 0.38 -0.98
C ASP A 18 8.10 1.46 -0.44
N SER A 19 7.63 2.25 0.52
CA SER A 19 8.40 3.28 1.22
C SER A 19 8.12 3.26 2.72
N ASN A 20 9.09 2.87 3.54
CA ASN A 20 8.96 2.92 5.00
C ASN A 20 8.81 4.36 5.56
N GLY A 21 8.59 5.36 4.72
CA GLY A 21 8.49 6.77 5.08
C GLY A 21 7.54 7.50 4.14
N TYR A 22 8.06 8.53 3.49
CA TYR A 22 7.30 9.39 2.58
C TYR A 22 7.40 8.92 1.14
N LEU A 23 6.30 9.03 0.38
CA LEU A 23 6.25 8.85 -1.06
C LEU A 23 5.77 10.16 -1.71
N GLY A 24 6.57 10.74 -2.61
CA GLY A 24 6.21 11.93 -3.38
C GLY A 24 6.25 11.66 -4.88
N ILE A 25 5.19 12.03 -5.59
CA ILE A 25 5.15 12.06 -7.05
C ILE A 25 5.05 13.52 -7.47
N ALA A 26 6.12 14.07 -8.06
CA ALA A 26 6.19 15.46 -8.48
C ALA A 26 6.28 15.64 -10.01
N GLY A 27 6.26 14.53 -10.77
CA GLY A 27 6.30 14.54 -12.22
C GLY A 27 6.61 13.19 -12.81
N GLY A 28 6.50 13.10 -14.14
CA GLY A 28 6.71 11.87 -14.90
C GLY A 28 5.42 11.08 -15.13
N SER A 29 5.57 9.88 -15.66
CA SER A 29 4.49 8.91 -15.86
C SER A 29 4.79 7.64 -15.06
N VAL A 30 3.93 7.29 -14.13
CA VAL A 30 4.13 6.16 -13.20
C VAL A 30 2.98 5.17 -13.37
N TYR A 31 3.31 3.96 -13.78
CA TYR A 31 2.36 2.88 -14.00
C TYR A 31 2.74 1.69 -13.12
N VAL A 32 1.83 1.27 -12.26
CA VAL A 32 2.04 0.19 -11.31
C VAL A 32 1.00 -0.89 -11.51
N LEU A 33 1.47 -2.08 -11.89
CA LEU A 33 0.71 -3.32 -11.82
C LEU A 33 1.08 -3.99 -10.49
N GLY A 34 0.31 -3.73 -9.47
CA GLY A 34 0.48 -4.25 -8.13
C GLY A 34 0.02 -5.70 -7.98
N PRO A 35 -0.14 -6.21 -6.76
CA PRO A 35 -0.50 -7.59 -6.50
C PRO A 35 -1.95 -7.88 -6.91
N SER A 36 -2.21 -9.08 -7.45
CA SER A 36 -3.56 -9.58 -7.73
C SER A 36 -4.12 -10.37 -6.53
N ASN A 37 -3.93 -9.86 -5.33
CA ASN A 37 -4.43 -10.40 -4.07
C ASN A 37 -4.59 -9.26 -3.05
N ASN A 38 -5.27 -9.52 -1.94
CA ASN A 38 -5.58 -8.52 -0.92
C ASN A 38 -4.56 -8.46 0.23
N GLY A 39 -3.38 -9.05 0.07
CA GLY A 39 -2.35 -9.12 1.12
C GLY A 39 -1.24 -8.08 1.01
N ASN A 40 -1.23 -7.30 -0.08
CA ASN A 40 -0.29 -6.21 -0.36
C ASN A 40 -1.00 -5.14 -1.19
N GLY A 41 -0.40 -3.96 -1.35
CA GLY A 41 -0.94 -2.83 -2.11
C GLY A 41 -0.11 -2.46 -3.34
N ALA A 42 -0.70 -1.75 -4.30
CA ALA A 42 0.07 -1.15 -5.39
C ALA A 42 0.99 -0.04 -4.88
N LEU A 43 0.57 0.66 -3.82
CA LEU A 43 1.41 1.53 -3.01
C LEU A 43 1.43 1.02 -1.57
N ASP A 44 2.60 1.07 -0.94
CA ASP A 44 2.78 0.93 0.51
C ASP A 44 3.73 2.02 1.02
N TYR A 45 3.26 2.81 2.01
CA TYR A 45 4.08 3.85 2.61
C TYR A 45 3.82 3.97 4.11
N GLY A 46 4.89 4.23 4.86
CA GLY A 46 4.81 4.20 6.32
C GLY A 46 4.31 5.49 6.98
N ILE A 47 4.35 6.65 6.30
CA ILE A 47 3.99 7.94 6.88
C ILE A 47 2.90 8.63 6.07
N TYR A 48 3.22 9.14 4.88
CA TYR A 48 2.23 9.67 3.94
C TYR A 48 2.74 9.68 2.50
N ALA A 49 1.80 9.79 1.55
CA ALA A 49 2.11 9.99 0.14
C ALA A 49 1.44 11.26 -0.41
N THR A 50 2.12 11.95 -1.32
CA THR A 50 1.60 13.13 -2.01
C THR A 50 1.83 13.04 -3.51
N ILE A 51 0.90 13.62 -4.28
CA ILE A 51 1.08 13.85 -5.71
C ILE A 51 0.94 15.34 -6.00
N THR A 52 1.98 15.92 -6.62
CA THR A 52 2.04 17.35 -6.97
C THR A 52 2.21 17.59 -8.46
N GLY A 53 2.38 16.52 -9.24
CA GLY A 53 2.53 16.57 -10.69
C GLY A 53 2.73 15.19 -11.30
N GLY A 54 2.58 15.10 -12.62
CA GLY A 54 2.76 13.85 -13.37
C GLY A 54 1.46 13.14 -13.70
N GLU A 55 1.60 11.94 -14.22
CA GLU A 55 0.51 11.01 -14.51
C GLU A 55 0.73 9.71 -13.76
N MET A 56 -0.30 9.19 -13.12
CA MET A 56 -0.20 7.93 -12.40
C MET A 56 -1.41 7.04 -12.64
N VAL A 57 -1.15 5.77 -12.87
CA VAL A 57 -2.11 4.68 -12.77
C VAL A 57 -1.48 3.58 -11.94
N ALA A 58 -2.09 3.22 -10.83
CA ALA A 58 -1.73 2.05 -10.06
C ALA A 58 -2.96 1.15 -9.91
N VAL A 59 -2.78 -0.13 -10.13
CA VAL A 59 -3.84 -1.14 -10.00
C VAL A 59 -3.36 -2.28 -9.12
N GLY A 60 -4.28 -2.89 -8.38
CA GLY A 60 -3.95 -3.99 -7.46
C GLY A 60 -5.19 -4.60 -6.84
N GLY A 61 -4.99 -5.34 -5.75
CA GLY A 61 -6.07 -5.84 -4.90
C GLY A 61 -6.50 -4.77 -3.90
N SER A 62 -7.80 -4.64 -3.66
CA SER A 62 -8.40 -3.58 -2.81
C SER A 62 -8.16 -3.75 -1.30
N GLY A 63 -7.50 -4.85 -0.87
CA GLY A 63 -7.40 -5.19 0.56
C GLY A 63 -6.43 -4.32 1.36
N MET A 64 -5.35 -3.80 0.74
CA MET A 64 -4.32 -2.99 1.39
C MET A 64 -3.95 -1.75 0.56
N GLU A 65 -4.87 -1.27 -0.26
CA GLU A 65 -4.62 -0.12 -1.10
C GLU A 65 -4.51 1.18 -0.30
N GLN A 66 -3.51 1.99 -0.69
CA GLN A 66 -3.29 3.32 -0.15
C GLN A 66 -3.39 4.36 -1.27
N GLY A 67 -4.10 5.47 -0.99
CA GLY A 67 -4.20 6.63 -1.86
C GLY A 67 -3.21 7.73 -1.48
N PHE A 68 -3.27 8.87 -2.14
CA PHE A 68 -2.52 10.05 -1.75
C PHE A 68 -3.25 10.85 -0.67
N GLY A 69 -2.49 11.59 0.15
CA GLY A 69 -3.00 12.43 1.22
C GLY A 69 -3.39 13.85 0.76
N ASP A 70 -4.04 14.58 1.65
CA ASP A 70 -4.61 15.92 1.41
C ASP A 70 -3.56 17.02 1.20
N GLU A 71 -2.29 16.75 1.54
CA GLU A 71 -1.18 17.64 1.19
C GLU A 71 -0.81 17.61 -0.30
N SER A 72 -1.47 16.77 -1.09
CA SER A 72 -1.33 16.75 -2.55
C SER A 72 -1.85 18.06 -3.16
N THR A 73 -1.26 18.47 -4.27
CA THR A 73 -1.71 19.63 -5.04
C THR A 73 -2.26 19.27 -6.42
N GLN A 74 -2.20 17.99 -6.78
CA GLN A 74 -2.83 17.42 -7.96
C GLN A 74 -3.90 16.43 -7.53
N CYS A 75 -5.06 16.48 -8.18
CA CYS A 75 -6.19 15.60 -7.90
C CYS A 75 -5.85 14.14 -8.17
N SER A 76 -6.32 13.26 -7.28
CA SER A 76 -6.21 11.82 -7.43
C SER A 76 -7.47 11.11 -6.95
N ALA A 77 -7.78 9.96 -7.55
CA ALA A 77 -8.91 9.13 -7.17
C ALA A 77 -8.47 7.69 -6.95
N LEU A 78 -8.85 7.13 -5.80
CA LEU A 78 -8.75 5.71 -5.48
C LEU A 78 -10.16 5.11 -5.55
N VAL A 79 -10.36 4.17 -6.46
CA VAL A 79 -11.65 3.51 -6.68
C VAL A 79 -11.47 2.01 -6.53
N ASN A 80 -12.20 1.41 -5.58
CA ASN A 80 -12.25 -0.02 -5.41
C ASN A 80 -13.58 -0.54 -5.99
N PHE A 81 -13.48 -1.54 -6.85
CA PHE A 81 -14.61 -2.18 -7.49
C PHE A 81 -15.07 -3.40 -6.69
N ASP A 82 -16.35 -3.73 -6.78
CA ASP A 82 -16.93 -4.86 -6.05
C ASP A 82 -16.44 -6.22 -6.59
N GLU A 83 -16.09 -6.29 -7.87
CA GLU A 83 -15.63 -7.50 -8.52
C GLU A 83 -14.25 -7.31 -9.16
N TRP A 84 -13.48 -8.40 -9.17
CA TRP A 84 -12.19 -8.43 -9.84
C TRP A 84 -12.32 -8.27 -11.35
N ILE A 85 -11.51 -7.38 -11.89
CA ILE A 85 -11.42 -7.07 -13.31
C ILE A 85 -10.30 -7.91 -13.92
N ASP A 86 -10.57 -8.54 -15.08
CA ASP A 86 -9.67 -9.48 -15.70
C ASP A 86 -8.45 -8.83 -16.36
N VAL A 87 -7.44 -9.65 -16.59
CA VAL A 87 -6.21 -9.27 -17.30
C VAL A 87 -6.52 -8.77 -18.70
N GLY A 88 -5.91 -7.65 -19.09
CA GLY A 88 -6.02 -7.08 -20.43
C GLY A 88 -7.16 -6.09 -20.59
N GLU A 89 -7.92 -5.83 -19.53
CA GLU A 89 -8.98 -4.84 -19.56
C GLU A 89 -8.42 -3.42 -19.57
N THR A 90 -9.22 -2.51 -20.13
CA THR A 90 -8.84 -1.11 -20.29
C THR A 90 -9.48 -0.24 -19.22
N ILE A 91 -8.65 0.57 -18.58
CA ILE A 91 -9.05 1.62 -17.67
C ILE A 91 -9.14 2.93 -18.46
N THR A 92 -10.26 3.64 -18.34
CA THR A 92 -10.45 4.94 -18.99
C THR A 92 -11.04 5.93 -18.00
N LEU A 93 -10.37 7.07 -17.82
CA LEU A 93 -10.90 8.23 -17.10
C LEU A 93 -11.49 9.23 -18.10
N THR A 94 -12.73 9.63 -17.88
CA THR A 94 -13.41 10.63 -18.69
C THR A 94 -13.92 11.79 -17.84
N ASP A 95 -13.95 13.01 -18.41
CA ASP A 95 -14.59 14.16 -17.80
C ASP A 95 -16.13 14.14 -17.99
N SER A 96 -16.83 15.10 -17.41
CA SER A 96 -18.29 15.26 -17.53
C SER A 96 -18.78 15.55 -18.96
N ASN A 97 -17.90 15.94 -19.87
CA ASN A 97 -18.20 16.16 -21.29
C ASN A 97 -17.95 14.91 -22.15
N GLY A 98 -17.45 13.84 -21.54
CA GLY A 98 -17.10 12.58 -22.21
C GLY A 98 -15.72 12.60 -22.88
N ASN A 99 -14.86 13.60 -22.60
CA ASN A 99 -13.50 13.59 -23.09
C ASN A 99 -12.67 12.60 -22.28
N LYS A 100 -11.89 11.78 -22.98
CA LYS A 100 -10.95 10.85 -22.35
C LYS A 100 -9.72 11.64 -21.89
N LEU A 101 -9.45 11.61 -20.59
CA LEU A 101 -8.29 12.26 -20.00
C LEU A 101 -7.12 11.30 -19.90
N LEU A 102 -7.39 10.02 -19.61
CA LEU A 102 -6.38 8.98 -19.48
C LEU A 102 -6.95 7.64 -19.91
N THR A 103 -6.11 6.83 -20.54
CA THR A 103 -6.44 5.45 -20.90
C THR A 103 -5.23 4.56 -20.64
N TYR A 104 -5.43 3.47 -19.91
CA TYR A 104 -4.39 2.50 -19.58
C TYR A 104 -4.92 1.09 -19.72
N LYS A 105 -4.11 0.18 -20.30
CA LYS A 105 -4.43 -1.24 -20.38
C LYS A 105 -3.69 -1.99 -19.29
N ALA A 106 -4.41 -2.66 -18.40
CA ALA A 106 -3.81 -3.39 -17.29
C ALA A 106 -3.52 -4.84 -17.72
N ASP A 107 -2.25 -5.22 -17.74
CA ASP A 107 -1.81 -6.59 -18.04
C ASP A 107 -1.78 -7.48 -16.78
N LYS A 108 -2.58 -7.13 -15.78
CA LYS A 108 -2.76 -7.88 -14.52
C LYS A 108 -4.21 -7.78 -14.07
N LYS A 109 -4.68 -8.77 -13.31
CA LYS A 109 -6.00 -8.77 -12.66
C LYS A 109 -5.99 -7.80 -11.47
N PHE A 110 -7.06 -7.04 -11.29
CA PHE A 110 -7.18 -6.02 -10.23
C PHE A 110 -8.64 -5.81 -9.83
N ASP A 111 -8.88 -5.20 -8.70
CA ASP A 111 -10.18 -4.66 -8.26
C ASP A 111 -10.04 -3.27 -7.63
N SER A 112 -8.83 -2.69 -7.66
CA SER A 112 -8.54 -1.33 -7.21
C SER A 112 -7.78 -0.55 -8.27
N VAL A 113 -8.11 0.74 -8.42
CA VAL A 113 -7.45 1.68 -9.32
C VAL A 113 -7.18 2.99 -8.58
N LEU A 114 -5.91 3.35 -8.45
CA LEU A 114 -5.48 4.70 -8.10
C LEU A 114 -5.06 5.44 -9.37
N ILE A 115 -5.70 6.57 -9.63
CA ILE A 115 -5.47 7.33 -10.85
C ILE A 115 -5.28 8.82 -10.56
N SER A 116 -4.34 9.45 -11.27
CA SER A 116 -4.09 10.89 -11.19
C SER A 116 -3.53 11.42 -12.51
N THR A 117 -4.00 12.55 -12.94
CA THR A 117 -3.48 13.31 -14.08
C THR A 117 -3.66 14.82 -13.83
N SER A 118 -2.80 15.64 -14.44
CA SER A 118 -2.88 17.10 -14.35
C SER A 118 -4.20 17.69 -14.91
N ASP A 119 -4.95 16.90 -15.66
CA ASP A 119 -6.25 17.28 -16.23
C ASP A 119 -7.41 17.12 -15.24
N MET A 120 -7.22 16.38 -14.14
CA MET A 120 -8.19 16.31 -13.05
C MET A 120 -8.18 17.58 -12.21
N LYS A 121 -9.38 18.07 -11.85
CA LYS A 121 -9.55 19.31 -11.08
C LYS A 121 -10.61 19.15 -10.00
N GLN A 122 -10.38 19.79 -8.87
CA GLN A 122 -11.37 19.88 -7.80
C GLN A 122 -12.64 20.61 -8.29
N GLY A 123 -13.80 20.15 -7.87
CA GLY A 123 -15.10 20.65 -8.26
C GLY A 123 -15.69 20.02 -9.53
N GLU A 124 -14.92 19.19 -10.24
CA GLU A 124 -15.36 18.53 -11.48
C GLU A 124 -15.79 17.09 -11.22
N THR A 125 -16.60 16.55 -12.13
CA THR A 125 -17.07 15.15 -12.07
C THR A 125 -16.39 14.32 -13.14
N TYR A 126 -16.02 13.10 -12.76
CA TYR A 126 -15.32 12.14 -13.61
C TYR A 126 -16.02 10.79 -13.61
N THR A 127 -15.79 10.05 -14.68
CA THR A 127 -16.20 8.65 -14.80
C THR A 127 -14.96 7.80 -15.06
N LEU A 128 -14.72 6.83 -14.20
CA LEU A 128 -13.71 5.80 -14.34
C LEU A 128 -14.37 4.51 -14.79
N THR A 129 -13.97 4.02 -15.96
CA THR A 129 -14.41 2.73 -16.49
C THR A 129 -13.24 1.79 -16.49
N ALA A 130 -13.44 0.55 -16.01
CA ALA A 130 -12.45 -0.50 -15.97
C ALA A 130 -13.12 -1.82 -16.39
N GLY A 131 -12.81 -2.31 -17.60
CA GLY A 131 -13.55 -3.40 -18.20
C GLY A 131 -15.02 -3.03 -18.39
N ASP A 132 -15.92 -3.79 -17.79
CA ASP A 132 -17.37 -3.58 -17.78
C ASP A 132 -17.89 -2.82 -16.54
N GLN A 133 -17.01 -2.52 -15.59
CA GLN A 133 -17.35 -1.79 -14.37
C GLN A 133 -17.10 -0.28 -14.53
N THR A 134 -17.92 0.51 -13.85
CA THR A 134 -17.88 1.99 -13.96
C THR A 134 -18.21 2.62 -12.63
N SER A 135 -17.39 3.59 -12.21
CA SER A 135 -17.65 4.49 -11.10
C SER A 135 -17.71 5.93 -11.60
N THR A 136 -18.66 6.73 -11.10
CA THR A 136 -18.78 8.17 -11.38
C THR A 136 -18.72 8.93 -10.08
N PHE A 137 -17.77 9.86 -9.97
CA PHE A 137 -17.47 10.58 -8.75
C PHE A 137 -17.21 12.07 -8.99
N ALA A 138 -17.50 12.90 -7.98
CA ALA A 138 -17.13 14.30 -7.94
C ALA A 138 -15.87 14.49 -7.10
N MET A 139 -14.90 15.25 -7.60
CA MET A 139 -13.71 15.64 -6.86
C MET A 139 -14.04 16.82 -5.94
N GLU A 140 -14.72 16.55 -4.82
CA GLU A 140 -15.02 17.59 -3.83
C GLU A 140 -13.74 18.12 -3.17
N ASP A 141 -12.76 17.27 -2.98
CA ASP A 141 -11.43 17.58 -2.48
C ASP A 141 -10.32 17.18 -3.47
N VAL A 142 -9.07 17.44 -3.13
CA VAL A 142 -7.90 17.05 -3.93
C VAL A 142 -7.74 15.54 -4.03
N THR A 143 -8.27 14.79 -3.07
CA THR A 143 -8.30 13.33 -3.05
C THR A 143 -9.73 12.80 -3.03
N TYR A 144 -9.96 11.72 -3.74
CA TYR A 144 -11.21 10.96 -3.72
C TYR A 144 -10.91 9.50 -3.40
N SER A 145 -11.79 8.86 -2.59
CA SER A 145 -11.69 7.44 -2.29
C SER A 145 -13.08 6.81 -2.22
N GLU A 146 -13.28 5.70 -2.92
CA GLU A 146 -14.52 4.93 -2.95
C GLU A 146 -14.23 3.45 -2.70
N GLY A 147 -15.05 2.82 -1.86
CA GLY A 147 -14.92 1.39 -1.53
C GLY A 147 -13.64 1.05 -0.76
N ALA A 148 -12.90 2.04 -0.26
CA ALA A 148 -11.66 1.82 0.44
C ALA A 148 -11.89 1.02 1.72
N SER A 149 -11.12 -0.06 1.89
CA SER A 149 -10.88 -0.65 3.21
C SER A 149 -10.38 0.45 4.14
N SER A 150 -10.84 0.47 5.38
CA SER A 150 -10.53 1.48 6.40
C SER A 150 -9.07 1.52 6.88
N MET A 151 -8.12 1.13 6.05
CA MET A 151 -6.69 1.36 6.28
C MET A 151 -6.29 2.68 5.61
N GLN A 152 -6.80 3.77 6.15
CA GLN A 152 -6.22 5.08 5.95
C GLN A 152 -4.85 5.07 6.61
N GLY A 153 -3.80 5.38 5.85
CA GLY A 153 -2.44 5.45 6.39
C GLY A 153 -2.36 6.37 7.62
N PRO A 154 -1.28 6.31 8.42
CA PRO A 154 -1.18 7.00 9.72
C PRO A 154 -1.21 8.54 9.69
N GLY A 155 -1.69 9.16 8.61
CA GLY A 155 -1.94 10.60 8.48
C GLY A 155 -3.35 11.04 8.86
N GLY A 156 -4.16 10.22 9.55
CA GLY A 156 -5.47 10.60 10.05
C GLY A 156 -5.37 11.64 11.16
N ASP A 157 -6.11 12.72 11.00
CA ASP A 157 -6.30 13.86 11.89
C ASP A 157 -6.34 13.45 13.38
N PRO A 158 -5.46 13.97 14.26
CA PRO A 158 -5.46 13.63 15.68
C PRO A 158 -6.70 14.14 16.45
N ASP A 159 -7.60 14.90 15.83
CA ASP A 159 -8.75 15.49 16.48
C ASP A 159 -10.10 14.76 16.27
N ASN A 160 -10.18 13.69 15.47
CA ASN A 160 -11.43 12.93 15.34
C ASN A 160 -11.42 11.63 16.18
N GLY A 161 -11.13 11.76 17.46
CA GLY A 161 -11.33 10.75 18.48
C GLY A 161 -12.79 10.60 18.87
N GLY A 162 -13.67 10.22 17.94
CA GLY A 162 -15.03 9.78 18.23
C GLY A 162 -14.99 8.45 18.98
N MET A 163 -14.95 8.51 20.31
CA MET A 163 -15.30 7.38 21.16
C MET A 163 -16.71 6.94 20.81
N GLN A 164 -16.86 5.88 20.03
CA GLN A 164 -18.11 5.12 20.03
C GLN A 164 -18.22 4.43 21.38
N GLY A 165 -19.10 4.98 22.21
CA GLY A 165 -19.43 4.48 23.52
C GLY A 165 -19.87 3.03 23.44
N LEU A 166 -19.20 2.19 24.20
CA LEU A 166 -19.74 0.93 24.65
C LEU A 166 -21.02 1.26 25.41
N GLY A 167 -22.16 0.92 24.82
CA GLY A 167 -23.46 0.97 25.47
C GLY A 167 -23.43 0.13 26.74
N VAL A 168 -23.37 0.80 27.87
CA VAL A 168 -23.71 0.18 29.15
C VAL A 168 -25.22 0.10 29.23
N ASP A 169 -25.72 -1.10 29.23
CA ASP A 169 -27.14 -1.43 29.48
C ASP A 169 -27.47 -1.10 30.94
N PRO A 170 -28.43 -0.21 31.25
CA PRO A 170 -28.77 0.18 32.62
C PRO A 170 -29.96 -0.61 33.13
N ASP A 171 -29.87 -1.94 33.23
CA ASP A 171 -30.87 -2.70 34.03
C ASP A 171 -30.31 -4.09 34.39
N ASN A 172 -29.61 -4.18 35.48
CA ASN A 172 -29.80 -5.31 36.41
C ASN A 172 -29.29 -4.96 37.80
N GLY A 173 -30.25 -4.76 38.66
CA GLY A 173 -30.07 -4.42 40.05
C GLY A 173 -29.70 -5.62 40.92
N GLY A 174 -28.92 -5.31 41.94
CA GLY A 174 -29.06 -5.95 43.25
C GLY A 174 -28.21 -7.19 43.50
N MET A 175 -27.22 -7.08 44.38
CA MET A 175 -27.31 -7.64 45.76
C MET A 175 -26.02 -7.40 46.54
N GLN A 176 -26.22 -7.01 47.77
CA GLN A 176 -25.29 -6.84 48.87
C GLN A 176 -24.59 -8.13 49.28
N GLY A 177 -23.41 -7.97 49.88
CA GLY A 177 -22.77 -9.02 50.70
C GLY A 177 -21.33 -8.61 51.06
N SER A 178 -21.23 -7.85 52.02
CA SER A 178 -20.49 -7.80 53.31
C SER A 178 -19.32 -8.78 53.47
N GLY A 179 -18.18 -8.20 53.83
CA GLY A 179 -17.40 -8.67 55.00
C GLY A 179 -16.15 -9.46 54.74
N GLY A 180 -15.06 -8.96 55.33
CA GLY A 180 -14.00 -9.82 55.83
C GLY A 180 -12.61 -9.55 55.35
N ASP A 181 -11.91 -8.63 55.98
CA ASP A 181 -10.48 -8.61 56.27
C ASP A 181 -10.19 -9.60 57.39
N PRO A 182 -8.97 -9.86 57.82
CA PRO A 182 -7.62 -9.80 57.23
C PRO A 182 -6.77 -11.06 57.59
N ASP A 183 -5.52 -10.95 57.31
CA ASP A 183 -4.37 -11.59 57.97
C ASP A 183 -3.66 -12.77 57.27
N ASN A 184 -2.44 -12.51 57.12
CA ASN A 184 -1.27 -13.24 57.63
C ASN A 184 -0.53 -14.19 56.68
N GLY A 185 0.73 -13.95 56.63
CA GLY A 185 1.70 -15.01 56.56
C GLY A 185 2.68 -14.97 55.40
N GLY A 186 3.77 -14.31 55.67
CA GLY A 186 5.02 -14.49 54.94
C GLY A 186 5.54 -15.93 55.02
N MET A 187 6.37 -16.25 54.05
CA MET A 187 7.58 -17.09 54.24
C MET A 187 8.34 -17.20 52.93
N GLN A 188 9.48 -16.55 52.87
CA GLN A 188 10.83 -17.13 52.76
C GLN A 188 11.13 -17.99 51.53
N ARG A 189 12.10 -17.44 50.78
CA ARG A 189 13.00 -18.21 49.89
C ARG A 189 13.75 -19.29 50.66
N PRO A 190 14.22 -20.31 49.97
CA PRO A 190 15.61 -20.69 50.13
C PRO A 190 16.40 -20.65 48.83
N ASP A 191 17.56 -20.08 49.03
CA ASP A 191 18.78 -20.15 48.27
C ASP A 191 19.32 -21.62 48.36
N SER A 192 19.82 -22.13 47.24
CA SER A 192 20.81 -23.20 47.31
C SER A 192 21.64 -23.27 46.02
N THR A 193 22.84 -22.87 46.21
CA THR A 193 24.08 -23.17 45.47
C THR A 193 24.31 -24.67 45.23
N GLY A 194 25.02 -24.99 44.15
CA GLY A 194 25.62 -26.29 43.85
C GLY A 194 25.90 -26.45 42.35
N ASP A 195 26.97 -26.07 41.87
CA ASP A 195 28.28 -26.65 41.56
C ASP A 195 28.22 -28.07 41.01
N GLY A 196 28.89 -28.31 39.87
CA GLY A 196 29.17 -29.65 39.37
C GLY A 196 29.40 -29.74 37.86
N SER A 197 30.57 -29.33 37.44
CA SER A 197 31.40 -29.86 36.33
C SER A 197 30.94 -31.22 35.73
N ASP A 198 30.93 -31.38 34.39
CA ASP A 198 31.99 -32.20 33.76
C ASP A 198 31.95 -32.22 32.22
N ALA A 199 33.08 -32.39 31.70
CA ALA A 199 33.65 -32.41 30.37
C ALA A 199 33.10 -33.50 29.40
N GLY A 200 33.35 -33.25 28.11
CA GLY A 200 33.29 -34.26 27.07
C GLY A 200 33.17 -33.74 25.65
N ASN A 201 34.18 -33.22 25.14
CA ASN A 201 35.03 -33.60 23.98
C ASN A 201 34.37 -34.54 22.95
N SER A 202 34.25 -34.08 21.70
CA SER A 202 34.79 -34.75 20.54
C SER A 202 34.68 -33.92 19.25
N GLN A 203 35.84 -33.68 18.71
CA GLN A 203 36.16 -33.23 17.37
C GLN A 203 35.61 -34.23 16.31
N ASN A 204 35.17 -33.72 15.18
CA ASN A 204 35.67 -34.29 13.94
C ASN A 204 35.63 -33.25 12.79
N SER A 205 36.78 -32.93 12.35
CA SER A 205 37.15 -32.30 11.10
C SER A 205 36.89 -33.26 9.94
N ASP A 206 36.38 -32.75 8.82
CA ASP A 206 36.98 -33.13 7.54
C ASP A 206 36.75 -32.08 6.43
N LYS A 207 37.88 -31.74 5.87
CA LYS A 207 38.12 -30.94 4.68
C LYS A 207 37.65 -31.66 3.42
N ARG A 208 37.25 -30.88 2.41
CA ARG A 208 37.70 -30.95 1.00
C ARG A 208 37.08 -29.77 0.27
N GLN A 209 37.84 -28.82 -0.11
CA GLN A 209 38.61 -28.46 -1.29
C GLN A 209 37.97 -28.93 -2.63
N ASN A 210 37.61 -27.96 -3.47
CA ASN A 210 38.28 -27.58 -4.71
C ASN A 210 37.36 -27.33 -5.90
N GLY A 211 37.71 -26.30 -6.67
CA GLY A 211 37.47 -26.17 -8.12
C GLY A 211 36.31 -25.23 -8.48
N GLY A 212 36.44 -23.99 -8.70
CA GLY A 212 37.12 -23.25 -9.71
C GLY A 212 36.45 -23.39 -11.07
N GLN A 213 35.72 -22.36 -11.52
CA GLN A 213 35.91 -21.78 -12.84
C GLN A 213 34.96 -20.60 -13.09
N ASP A 214 35.59 -19.47 -13.37
CA ASP A 214 35.08 -18.29 -14.04
C ASP A 214 34.31 -18.64 -15.31
N ASN A 215 33.19 -17.98 -15.56
CA ASN A 215 32.87 -17.60 -16.91
C ASN A 215 32.05 -16.30 -16.92
N SER A 216 32.76 -15.20 -17.03
CA SER A 216 32.26 -13.89 -17.41
C SER A 216 31.85 -13.93 -18.87
N THR A 217 30.55 -13.70 -19.13
CA THR A 217 30.12 -13.32 -20.47
C THR A 217 29.31 -12.02 -20.32
N GLN A 218 30.00 -10.92 -20.56
CA GLN A 218 29.41 -9.62 -20.82
C GLN A 218 28.70 -9.68 -22.17
N SER A 219 27.37 -9.49 -22.16
CA SER A 219 26.63 -9.15 -23.36
C SER A 219 26.35 -7.64 -23.34
N THR A 220 27.14 -6.92 -24.10
CA THR A 220 26.87 -5.52 -24.46
C THR A 220 25.80 -5.51 -25.54
N GLU A 221 24.57 -5.14 -25.19
CA GLU A 221 23.58 -4.76 -26.19
C GLU A 221 23.58 -3.24 -26.39
N THR A 222 23.90 -2.90 -27.62
CA THR A 222 23.96 -1.56 -28.18
C THR A 222 22.53 -1.05 -28.38
N LEU A 223 22.11 -0.05 -27.62
CA LEU A 223 20.88 0.70 -27.87
C LEU A 223 21.03 1.53 -29.13
N LYS A 224 20.29 1.19 -30.16
CA LYS A 224 20.13 2.01 -31.37
C LYS A 224 19.09 3.10 -31.08
N ASN A 225 19.55 4.33 -31.01
CA ASN A 225 18.74 5.53 -31.12
C ASN A 225 18.02 5.54 -32.46
N THR A 226 16.70 5.60 -32.46
CA THR A 226 15.93 5.94 -33.65
C THR A 226 15.20 7.25 -33.36
N GLU A 227 15.79 8.36 -33.75
CA GLU A 227 15.11 9.64 -33.91
C GLU A 227 14.21 9.56 -35.14
N SER A 228 12.93 9.82 -34.97
CA SER A 228 12.03 10.16 -36.10
C SER A 228 11.45 11.54 -35.82
N ILE A 229 12.00 12.52 -36.52
CA ILE A 229 11.44 13.83 -36.71
C ILE A 229 10.44 13.72 -37.86
N SER A 230 9.18 14.09 -37.66
CA SER A 230 8.24 14.38 -38.72
C SER A 230 7.69 15.78 -38.54
N ILE A 231 7.80 16.54 -39.61
CA ILE A 231 7.36 17.90 -39.83
C ILE A 231 5.83 17.96 -39.93
#